data_ec06f6a28cf67c8488ff1600f81507f8
#
_entry.id   ec06f6a28cf67c8488ff1600f81507f8
#
_cell.length_a   1.000
_cell.length_b   1.000
_cell.length_c   1.000
_cell.angle_alpha   90.00
_cell.angle_beta   90.00
_cell.angle_gamma   90.00
#
_symmetry.space_group_name_H-M   'P 1'
#
loop_
_entity.id
_entity.type
_entity.pdbx_description
1 polymer ?
#
loop_
_entity_poly.entity_id
_entity_poly.type
_entity_poly.pdbx_seq_one_letter_code
_entity_poly.pdbx_strand_id
1 'polypeptide(L)'
;RVQITSADWARVHFLGRLDRDAFTSLLKVSRVHVYLSYPFVLSWSLIEAMSVGACIVASDTAPVREVITDGEHGRLVDFFDHPTLVERIDGLLDDASERVRLGAAARTRVCERYDLQTVCLPQQMQWALDIARQP
;
A
#
# COMPACT_ATOMS: atom_id res chain seq x y z
N ARG A 1 -10.75 -20.99 18.06
CA ARG A 1 -11.12 -20.90 16.63
C ARG A 1 -12.34 -20.01 16.53
N VAL A 2 -12.22 -18.83 15.92
CA VAL A 2 -13.39 -18.02 15.55
C VAL A 2 -14.11 -18.75 14.43
N GLN A 3 -15.40 -19.09 14.64
CA GLN A 3 -16.23 -19.67 13.60
C GLN A 3 -16.78 -18.54 12.74
N ILE A 4 -16.43 -18.54 11.47
CA ILE A 4 -17.02 -17.63 10.48
C ILE A 4 -18.41 -18.16 10.13
N THR A 5 -19.43 -17.37 10.38
CA THR A 5 -20.83 -17.72 10.11
C THR A 5 -21.20 -17.44 8.65
N SER A 6 -22.37 -17.94 8.21
CA SER A 6 -22.89 -17.61 6.88
C SER A 6 -23.20 -16.10 6.73
N ALA A 7 -23.57 -15.42 7.82
CA ALA A 7 -23.78 -13.97 7.83
C ALA A 7 -22.47 -13.20 7.65
N ASP A 8 -21.34 -13.70 8.20
CA ASP A 8 -20.01 -13.10 7.99
C ASP A 8 -19.58 -13.26 6.53
N TRP A 9 -19.80 -14.44 5.94
CA TRP A 9 -19.50 -14.69 4.53
C TRP A 9 -20.31 -13.83 3.57
N ALA A 10 -21.53 -13.46 3.90
CA ALA A 10 -22.34 -12.55 3.08
C ALA A 10 -21.73 -11.13 2.97
N ARG A 11 -20.78 -10.79 3.84
CA ARG A 11 -20.05 -9.51 3.84
C ARG A 11 -18.69 -9.59 3.15
N VAL A 12 -18.30 -10.77 2.68
CA VAL A 12 -17.00 -11.01 1.99
C VAL A 12 -17.27 -11.13 0.49
N HIS A 13 -16.60 -10.29 -0.29
CA HIS A 13 -16.76 -10.24 -1.73
C HIS A 13 -15.43 -10.58 -2.43
N PHE A 14 -15.40 -11.70 -3.14
CA PHE A 14 -14.27 -12.10 -3.98
C PHE A 14 -14.44 -11.48 -5.36
N LEU A 15 -13.74 -10.39 -5.62
CA LEU A 15 -13.89 -9.62 -6.86
C LEU A 15 -13.12 -10.21 -8.04
N GLY A 16 -12.25 -11.19 -7.78
CA GLY A 16 -11.41 -11.78 -8.82
C GLY A 16 -10.42 -10.77 -9.42
N ARG A 17 -10.12 -10.93 -10.72
CA ARG A 17 -9.23 -10.03 -11.44
C ARG A 17 -10.00 -8.81 -11.91
N LEU A 18 -9.56 -7.65 -11.49
CA LEU A 18 -10.09 -6.34 -11.91
C LEU A 18 -9.21 -5.75 -13.01
N ASP A 19 -9.81 -4.98 -13.90
CA ASP A 19 -9.06 -4.07 -14.75
C ASP A 19 -8.50 -2.88 -13.92
N ARG A 20 -7.66 -2.07 -14.56
CA ARG A 20 -6.97 -0.98 -13.86
C ARG A 20 -7.91 0.07 -13.29
N ASP A 21 -8.96 0.42 -14.01
CA ASP A 21 -9.89 1.47 -13.60
C ASP A 21 -10.77 1.02 -12.44
N ALA A 22 -11.27 -0.21 -12.50
CA ALA A 22 -12.02 -0.84 -11.42
C ALA A 22 -11.16 -1.01 -10.17
N PHE A 23 -9.90 -1.46 -10.31
CA PHE A 23 -8.97 -1.61 -9.20
C PHE A 23 -8.66 -0.26 -8.55
N THR A 24 -8.36 0.77 -9.35
CA THR A 24 -8.12 2.13 -8.85
C THR A 24 -9.33 2.69 -8.12
N SER A 25 -10.53 2.46 -8.66
CA SER A 25 -11.80 2.88 -8.04
C SER A 25 -12.03 2.18 -6.70
N LEU A 26 -11.76 0.87 -6.63
CA LEU A 26 -11.83 0.10 -5.39
C LEU A 26 -10.89 0.67 -4.32
N LEU A 27 -9.64 0.95 -4.66
CA LEU A 27 -8.67 1.53 -3.74
C LEU A 27 -9.13 2.89 -3.19
N LYS A 28 -9.75 3.73 -4.04
CA LYS A 28 -10.25 5.06 -3.64
C LYS A 28 -11.45 5.01 -2.69
N VAL A 29 -12.30 3.98 -2.78
CA VAL A 29 -13.48 3.85 -1.92
C VAL A 29 -13.19 3.05 -0.65
N SER A 30 -12.10 2.31 -0.61
CA SER A 30 -11.68 1.51 0.55
C SER A 30 -11.27 2.43 1.71
N ARG A 31 -11.83 2.19 2.89
CA ARG A 31 -11.44 2.93 4.10
C ARG A 31 -10.03 2.56 4.57
N VAL A 32 -9.71 1.26 4.50
CA VAL A 32 -8.39 0.72 4.85
C VAL A 32 -8.01 -0.32 3.81
N HIS A 33 -6.82 -0.22 3.26
CA HIS A 33 -6.22 -1.19 2.36
C HIS A 33 -5.24 -2.05 3.14
N VAL A 34 -5.46 -3.36 3.18
CA VAL A 34 -4.57 -4.32 3.86
C VAL A 34 -3.66 -4.96 2.82
N TYR A 35 -2.36 -4.75 2.97
CA TYR A 35 -1.33 -5.32 2.10
C TYR A 35 -0.42 -6.25 2.89
N LEU A 36 -0.59 -7.55 2.71
CA LEU A 36 0.21 -8.57 3.39
C LEU A 36 1.05 -9.35 2.39
N SER A 37 2.37 -9.33 2.59
CA SER A 37 3.33 -10.13 1.82
C SER A 37 4.44 -10.66 2.72
N TYR A 38 4.85 -11.93 2.54
CA TYR A 38 5.94 -12.54 3.28
C TYR A 38 6.43 -13.81 2.60
N PRO A 39 7.72 -14.06 2.59
CA PRO A 39 8.79 -13.13 2.21
C PRO A 39 8.74 -12.95 0.68
N PHE A 40 8.59 -11.75 0.20
CA PHE A 40 8.51 -11.50 -1.24
C PHE A 40 8.95 -10.07 -1.59
N VAL A 41 9.23 -9.82 -2.86
CA VAL A 41 9.50 -8.48 -3.39
C VAL A 41 8.26 -7.60 -3.29
N LEU A 42 8.48 -6.28 -3.23
CA LEU A 42 7.41 -5.30 -3.21
C LEU A 42 6.54 -5.42 -4.48
N SER A 43 5.22 -5.53 -4.30
CA SER A 43 4.28 -5.48 -5.41
C SER A 43 3.97 -4.05 -5.84
N TRP A 44 3.82 -3.83 -7.13
CA TRP A 44 3.33 -2.56 -7.70
C TRP A 44 1.98 -2.12 -7.09
N SER A 45 1.13 -3.07 -6.67
CA SER A 45 -0.16 -2.77 -6.06
C SER A 45 -0.06 -1.92 -4.80
N LEU A 46 1.03 -2.04 -4.01
CA LEU A 46 1.26 -1.18 -2.86
C LEU A 46 1.54 0.27 -3.28
N ILE A 47 2.40 0.46 -4.27
CA ILE A 47 2.71 1.79 -4.83
C ILE A 47 1.45 2.42 -5.44
N GLU A 48 0.62 1.63 -6.14
CA GLU A 48 -0.66 2.08 -6.68
C GLU A 48 -1.64 2.49 -5.58
N ALA A 49 -1.74 1.72 -4.49
CA ALA A 49 -2.56 2.08 -3.33
C ALA A 49 -2.08 3.38 -2.68
N MET A 50 -0.77 3.55 -2.49
CA MET A 50 -0.17 4.79 -1.99
C MET A 50 -0.47 5.97 -2.94
N SER A 51 -0.38 5.76 -4.26
CA SER A 51 -0.57 6.82 -5.26
C SER A 51 -1.98 7.42 -5.28
N VAL A 52 -2.98 6.64 -4.92
CA VAL A 52 -4.37 7.12 -4.78
C VAL A 52 -4.69 7.66 -3.39
N GLY A 53 -3.74 7.63 -2.46
CA GLY A 53 -3.91 8.11 -1.09
C GLY A 53 -4.71 7.14 -0.20
N ALA A 54 -4.66 5.84 -0.48
CA ALA A 54 -5.29 4.84 0.37
C ALA A 54 -4.63 4.82 1.76
N CYS A 55 -5.44 4.64 2.82
CA CYS A 55 -4.93 4.34 4.14
C CYS A 55 -4.50 2.89 4.21
N ILE A 56 -3.25 2.62 4.55
CA ILE A 56 -2.61 1.30 4.41
C ILE A 56 -2.24 0.71 5.77
N VAL A 57 -2.57 -0.57 5.95
CA VAL A 57 -1.96 -1.46 6.94
C VAL A 57 -1.19 -2.52 6.17
N ALA A 58 0.11 -2.63 6.39
CA ALA A 58 0.97 -3.53 5.63
C ALA A 58 1.83 -4.42 6.55
N SER A 59 2.29 -5.55 6.00
CA SER A 59 3.26 -6.39 6.71
C SER A 59 4.60 -5.68 6.89
N ASP A 60 5.17 -5.79 8.09
CA ASP A 60 6.45 -5.22 8.46
C ASP A 60 7.62 -6.06 7.92
N THR A 61 7.87 -5.92 6.61
CA THR A 61 8.95 -6.61 5.89
C THR A 61 9.93 -5.60 5.28
N ALA A 62 11.17 -6.02 5.05
CA ALA A 62 12.21 -5.13 4.51
C ALA A 62 11.77 -4.39 3.24
N PRO A 63 11.19 -5.05 2.20
CA PRO A 63 10.74 -4.32 1.01
C PRO A 63 9.63 -3.31 1.28
N VAL A 64 8.73 -3.57 2.23
CA VAL A 64 7.66 -2.63 2.60
C VAL A 64 8.23 -1.42 3.35
N ARG A 65 9.20 -1.61 4.23
CA ARG A 65 9.89 -0.52 4.95
C ARG A 65 10.65 0.45 4.04
N GLU A 66 11.01 0.04 2.83
CA GLU A 66 11.62 0.94 1.84
C GLU A 66 10.67 2.07 1.41
N VAL A 67 9.37 1.78 1.38
CA VAL A 67 8.34 2.71 0.89
C VAL A 67 7.45 3.26 1.99
N ILE A 68 7.18 2.49 3.06
CA ILE A 68 6.33 2.88 4.18
C ILE A 68 7.16 3.03 5.46
N THR A 69 7.05 4.18 6.10
CA THR A 69 7.44 4.41 7.50
C THR A 69 6.21 4.24 8.37
N ASP A 70 6.31 3.37 9.41
CA ASP A 70 5.18 3.14 10.35
C ASP A 70 4.75 4.44 11.02
N GLY A 71 3.43 4.64 11.08
CA GLY A 71 2.83 5.82 11.69
C GLY A 71 2.92 7.10 10.85
N GLU A 72 3.64 7.10 9.73
CA GLU A 72 3.78 8.25 8.83
C GLU A 72 3.03 8.03 7.51
N HIS A 73 3.32 6.93 6.81
CA HIS A 73 2.77 6.61 5.48
C HIS A 73 1.75 5.47 5.52
N GLY A 74 1.58 4.82 6.66
CA GLY A 74 0.69 3.68 6.91
C GLY A 74 0.97 3.09 8.27
N ARG A 75 0.38 1.93 8.56
CA ARG A 75 0.66 1.13 9.75
C ARG A 75 1.33 -0.16 9.35
N LEU A 76 2.42 -0.50 10.02
CA LEU A 76 3.13 -1.75 9.82
C LEU A 76 2.81 -2.73 10.94
N VAL A 77 2.73 -4.01 10.61
CA VAL A 77 2.43 -5.10 11.55
C VAL A 77 3.21 -6.35 11.14
N ASP A 78 3.70 -7.11 12.13
CA ASP A 78 4.28 -8.42 11.84
C ASP A 78 3.26 -9.30 11.12
N PHE A 79 3.70 -10.00 10.05
CA PHE A 79 2.82 -10.81 9.20
C PHE A 79 2.05 -11.89 9.99
N PHE A 80 2.61 -12.39 11.09
CA PHE A 80 2.02 -13.44 11.92
C PHE A 80 1.30 -12.90 13.15
N ASP A 81 1.35 -11.58 13.42
CA ASP A 81 0.66 -10.95 14.54
C ASP A 81 -0.76 -10.52 14.15
N HIS A 82 -1.65 -11.52 14.05
CA HIS A 82 -3.04 -11.28 13.70
C HIS A 82 -3.81 -10.39 14.72
N PRO A 83 -3.59 -10.50 16.05
CA PRO A 83 -4.22 -9.59 17.01
C PRO A 83 -3.89 -8.12 16.73
N THR A 84 -2.61 -7.78 16.58
CA THR A 84 -2.19 -6.41 16.26
C THR A 84 -2.71 -5.96 14.89
N LEU A 85 -2.77 -6.85 13.88
CA LEU A 85 -3.37 -6.54 12.59
C LEU A 85 -4.82 -6.06 12.74
N VAL A 86 -5.64 -6.81 13.48
CA VAL A 86 -7.04 -6.45 13.74
C VAL A 86 -7.13 -5.13 14.49
N GLU A 87 -6.36 -4.95 15.57
CA GLU A 87 -6.34 -3.71 16.34
C GLU A 87 -5.99 -2.48 15.47
N ARG A 88 -4.99 -2.60 14.59
CA ARG A 88 -4.59 -1.51 13.68
C ARG A 88 -5.69 -1.17 12.67
N ILE A 89 -6.38 -2.19 12.13
CA ILE A 89 -7.47 -1.99 11.20
C ILE A 89 -8.65 -1.31 11.91
N ASP A 90 -9.09 -1.83 13.05
CA ASP A 90 -10.22 -1.29 13.80
C ASP A 90 -9.97 0.15 14.24
N GLY A 91 -8.78 0.45 14.79
CA GLY A 91 -8.41 1.80 15.15
C GLY A 91 -8.44 2.79 13.98
N LEU A 92 -8.04 2.35 12.79
CA LEU A 92 -8.12 3.17 11.59
C LEU A 92 -9.55 3.28 11.05
N LEU A 93 -10.40 2.27 11.20
CA LEU A 93 -11.81 2.37 10.80
C LEU A 93 -12.56 3.41 11.63
N ASP A 94 -12.19 3.60 12.89
CA ASP A 94 -12.81 4.54 13.82
C ASP A 94 -12.23 5.98 13.70
N ASP A 95 -10.99 6.14 13.21
CA ASP A 95 -10.33 7.45 13.08
C ASP A 95 -10.22 7.91 11.62
N ALA A 96 -11.20 8.68 11.18
CA ALA A 96 -11.22 9.23 9.82
C ALA A 96 -10.09 10.25 9.57
N SER A 97 -9.70 11.01 10.60
CA SER A 97 -8.64 12.03 10.48
C SER A 97 -7.28 11.38 10.26
N GLU A 98 -7.00 10.31 10.98
CA GLU A 98 -5.76 9.56 10.84
C GLU A 98 -5.70 8.84 9.48
N ARG A 99 -6.81 8.29 8.98
CA ARG A 99 -6.85 7.72 7.62
C ARG A 99 -6.47 8.74 6.56
N VAL A 100 -7.04 9.94 6.63
CA VAL A 100 -6.74 11.02 5.67
C VAL A 100 -5.28 11.44 5.77
N ARG A 101 -4.76 11.60 6.99
CA ARG A 101 -3.37 11.99 7.24
C ARG A 101 -2.38 10.99 6.65
N LEU A 102 -2.54 9.71 6.98
CA LEU A 102 -1.67 8.63 6.49
C LEU A 102 -1.74 8.50 4.97
N GLY A 103 -2.94 8.51 4.39
CA GLY A 103 -3.13 8.41 2.95
C GLY A 103 -2.50 9.59 2.19
N ALA A 104 -2.65 10.81 2.69
CA ALA A 104 -2.03 12.00 2.09
C ALA A 104 -0.50 11.91 2.13
N ALA A 105 0.09 11.53 3.27
CA ALA A 105 1.53 11.34 3.41
C ALA A 105 2.07 10.23 2.50
N ALA A 106 1.35 9.09 2.41
CA ALA A 106 1.70 8.00 1.51
C ALA A 106 1.72 8.46 0.05
N ARG A 107 0.70 9.22 -0.39
CA ARG A 107 0.65 9.76 -1.75
C ARG A 107 1.80 10.71 -2.03
N THR A 108 2.09 11.65 -1.13
CA THR A 108 3.23 12.58 -1.27
C THR A 108 4.53 11.81 -1.44
N ARG A 109 4.79 10.83 -0.57
CA ARG A 109 6.00 9.98 -0.62
C ARG A 109 6.18 9.31 -1.98
N VAL A 110 5.12 8.73 -2.54
CA VAL A 110 5.16 8.02 -3.82
C VAL A 110 5.37 8.99 -4.98
N CYS A 111 4.67 10.12 -5.01
CA CYS A 111 4.85 11.13 -6.06
C CYS A 111 6.28 11.69 -6.08
N GLU A 112 6.87 11.94 -4.93
CA GLU A 112 8.24 12.47 -4.82
C GLU A 112 9.33 11.46 -5.23
N ARG A 113 9.07 10.16 -5.11
CA ARG A 113 10.11 9.13 -5.31
C ARG A 113 9.91 8.27 -6.55
N TYR A 114 8.67 8.08 -6.99
CA TYR A 114 8.33 7.09 -8.02
C TYR A 114 7.49 7.66 -9.17
N ASP A 115 7.30 8.98 -9.24
CA ASP A 115 6.65 9.58 -10.40
C ASP A 115 7.45 9.28 -11.66
N LEU A 116 6.77 8.68 -12.65
CA LEU A 116 7.43 8.21 -13.87
C LEU A 116 8.05 9.36 -14.66
N GLN A 117 7.33 10.46 -14.80
CA GLN A 117 7.70 11.56 -15.70
C GLN A 117 8.77 12.45 -15.08
N THR A 118 8.62 12.75 -13.79
CA THR A 118 9.45 13.76 -13.12
C THR A 118 10.63 13.18 -12.35
N VAL A 119 10.58 11.87 -12.00
CA VAL A 119 11.61 11.21 -11.19
C VAL A 119 12.25 10.03 -11.91
N CYS A 120 11.45 8.99 -12.20
CA CYS A 120 12.03 7.72 -12.66
C CYS A 120 12.62 7.81 -14.05
N LEU A 121 11.92 8.40 -15.01
CA LEU A 121 12.38 8.50 -16.40
C LEU A 121 13.64 9.35 -16.53
N PRO A 122 13.74 10.57 -15.95
CA PRO A 122 14.98 11.34 -15.97
C PRO A 122 16.17 10.60 -15.38
N GLN A 123 15.98 9.91 -14.24
CA GLN A 123 17.05 9.14 -13.62
C GLN A 123 17.52 7.96 -14.48
N GLN A 124 16.58 7.23 -15.10
CA GLN A 124 16.93 6.12 -15.99
C GLN A 124 17.64 6.61 -17.25
N MET A 125 17.21 7.73 -17.83
CA MET A 125 17.90 8.33 -18.98
C MET A 125 19.31 8.78 -18.63
N GLN A 126 19.50 9.42 -17.48
CA GLN A 126 20.81 9.83 -17.02
C GLN A 126 21.73 8.62 -16.80
N TRP A 127 21.25 7.59 -16.13
CA TRP A 127 21.99 6.35 -15.93
C TRP A 127 22.43 5.69 -17.26
N ALA A 128 21.53 5.61 -18.25
CA ALA A 128 21.85 5.06 -19.57
C ALA A 128 22.93 5.88 -20.29
N LEU A 129 22.86 7.22 -20.20
CA LEU A 129 23.87 8.12 -20.78
C LEU A 129 25.24 7.96 -20.09
N ASP A 130 25.25 7.80 -18.79
CA ASP A 130 26.49 7.63 -18.01
C ASP A 130 27.18 6.30 -18.36
N ILE A 131 26.41 5.21 -18.56
CA ILE A 131 26.98 3.94 -19.04
C ILE A 131 27.54 4.08 -20.45
N ALA A 132 26.83 4.74 -21.37
CA ALA A 132 27.26 4.92 -22.75
C ALA A 132 28.54 5.77 -22.89
N ARG A 133 28.91 6.55 -21.87
CA ARG A 133 30.13 7.37 -21.83
C ARG A 133 31.32 6.67 -21.18
N GLN A 134 31.11 5.50 -20.59
CA GLN A 134 32.22 4.71 -20.04
C GLN A 134 33.00 4.07 -21.22
N PRO A 135 34.34 4.20 -21.26
CA PRO A 135 35.17 3.66 -22.33
C PRO A 135 35.19 2.14 -22.34
#